data_6a4f43ce0dc20e4ed98d7268bd092045
#
_entry.id   6a4f43ce0dc20e4ed98d7268bd092045
#
_cell.length_a   1.000
_cell.length_b   1.000
_cell.length_c   1.000
_cell.angle_alpha   90.00
_cell.angle_beta   90.00
_cell.angle_gamma   90.00
#
_symmetry.space_group_name_H-M   'P 1'
#
loop_
_entity.id
_entity.type
_entity.pdbx_description
1 polymer ?
#
loop_
_entity_poly.entity_id
_entity_poly.type
_entity_poly.pdbx_seq_one_letter_code
_entity_poly.pdbx_strand_id
1 'polypeptide(L)'
;MTIHQAQQDVDNWIKTVGVKYFSELTNLGILMEEVGELSRLMVRKYGEQSFKESDKRKEISDEMADVLWVLICLANQTGVDLTEALQKNFEKKNIRDKDRHQQNEKLK
;
A
#
# COMPACT_ATOMS: atom_id res chain seq x y z
N MET A 1 -1.64 13.96 -9.01
CA MET A 1 -2.75 13.06 -8.58
C MET A 1 -2.86 13.07 -7.07
N THR A 2 -4.04 13.33 -6.55
CA THR A 2 -4.31 13.22 -5.11
C THR A 2 -4.75 11.78 -4.77
N ILE A 3 -4.77 11.43 -3.48
CA ILE A 3 -5.31 10.14 -3.05
C ILE A 3 -6.77 9.99 -3.47
N HIS A 4 -7.55 11.07 -3.32
CA HIS A 4 -8.95 11.08 -3.72
C HIS A 4 -9.12 10.81 -5.22
N GLN A 5 -8.31 11.48 -6.05
CA GLN A 5 -8.31 11.23 -7.51
C GLN A 5 -7.90 9.79 -7.82
N ALA A 6 -6.90 9.27 -7.12
CA ALA A 6 -6.47 7.87 -7.31
C ALA A 6 -7.61 6.90 -7.00
N GLN A 7 -8.35 7.11 -5.91
CA GLN A 7 -9.52 6.27 -5.60
C GLN A 7 -10.58 6.34 -6.70
N GLN A 8 -10.86 7.52 -7.22
CA GLN A 8 -11.82 7.70 -8.31
C GLN A 8 -11.35 7.04 -9.59
N ASP A 9 -10.09 7.23 -9.96
CA ASP A 9 -9.53 6.68 -11.19
C ASP A 9 -9.48 5.16 -11.16
N VAL A 10 -9.10 4.57 -10.03
CA VAL A 10 -9.12 3.11 -9.85
C VAL A 10 -10.55 2.58 -9.98
N ASP A 11 -11.50 3.22 -9.32
CA ASP A 11 -12.90 2.80 -9.38
C ASP A 11 -13.43 2.81 -10.83
N ASN A 12 -13.16 3.89 -11.56
CA ASN A 12 -13.54 3.98 -12.97
C ASN A 12 -12.89 2.89 -13.81
N TRP A 13 -11.60 2.65 -13.61
CA TRP A 13 -10.88 1.63 -14.34
C TRP A 13 -11.45 0.23 -14.08
N ILE A 14 -11.71 -0.08 -12.83
CA ILE A 14 -12.26 -1.39 -12.44
C ILE A 14 -13.65 -1.59 -13.07
N LYS A 15 -14.50 -0.56 -13.03
CA LYS A 15 -15.88 -0.67 -13.54
C LYS A 15 -15.99 -0.65 -15.05
N THR A 16 -14.93 -0.24 -15.74
CA THR A 16 -14.91 -0.19 -17.22
C THR A 16 -13.99 -1.26 -17.78
N VAL A 17 -12.68 -1.07 -17.70
CA VAL A 17 -11.69 -1.99 -18.25
C VAL A 17 -11.63 -3.30 -17.48
N GLY A 18 -11.68 -3.24 -16.16
CA GLY A 18 -11.57 -4.41 -15.28
C GLY A 18 -12.87 -5.20 -15.11
N VAL A 19 -13.96 -4.70 -15.63
CA VAL A 19 -15.32 -5.24 -15.53
C VAL A 19 -15.94 -5.03 -14.16
N LYS A 20 -15.36 -5.58 -13.10
CA LYS A 20 -15.84 -5.41 -11.72
C LYS A 20 -14.73 -5.76 -10.73
N TYR A 21 -14.90 -5.36 -9.47
CA TYR A 21 -14.02 -5.77 -8.40
C TYR A 21 -14.10 -7.28 -8.14
N PHE A 22 -12.98 -7.87 -7.77
CA PHE A 22 -13.02 -9.14 -7.04
C PHE A 22 -13.69 -8.91 -5.67
N SER A 23 -14.12 -9.99 -5.02
CA SER A 23 -14.66 -9.85 -3.66
C SER A 23 -13.62 -9.24 -2.71
N GLU A 24 -14.09 -8.64 -1.63
CA GLU A 24 -13.21 -8.03 -0.61
C GLU A 24 -12.23 -9.06 -0.05
N LEU A 25 -12.68 -10.28 0.17
CA LEU A 25 -11.82 -11.34 0.70
C LEU A 25 -10.74 -11.74 -0.30
N THR A 26 -11.09 -11.84 -1.59
CA THR A 26 -10.11 -12.11 -2.66
C THR A 26 -9.09 -10.97 -2.75
N ASN A 27 -9.56 -9.72 -2.73
CA ASN A 27 -8.66 -8.57 -2.76
C ASN A 27 -7.75 -8.50 -1.54
N LEU A 28 -8.21 -8.92 -0.36
CA LEU A 28 -7.34 -9.03 0.80
C LEU A 28 -6.20 -10.03 0.55
N GLY A 29 -6.52 -11.19 -0.03
CA GLY A 29 -5.50 -12.18 -0.39
C GLY A 29 -4.50 -11.64 -1.41
N ILE A 30 -4.99 -10.92 -2.42
CA ILE A 30 -4.14 -10.28 -3.43
C ILE A 30 -3.24 -9.21 -2.78
N LEU A 31 -3.77 -8.42 -1.84
CA LEU A 31 -2.97 -7.45 -1.11
C LEU A 31 -1.79 -8.14 -0.40
N MET A 32 -2.03 -9.26 0.25
CA MET A 32 -0.97 -10.02 0.92
C MET A 32 0.06 -10.56 -0.07
N GLU A 33 -0.37 -11.03 -1.24
CA GLU A 33 0.54 -11.45 -2.32
C GLU A 33 1.42 -10.28 -2.78
N GLU A 34 0.84 -9.11 -3.02
CA GLU A 34 1.58 -7.92 -3.47
C GLU A 34 2.56 -7.43 -2.41
N VAL A 35 2.16 -7.46 -1.14
CA VAL A 35 3.08 -7.16 -0.03
C VAL A 35 4.24 -8.17 0.00
N GLY A 36 3.95 -9.44 -0.25
CA GLY A 36 4.97 -10.48 -0.36
C GLY A 36 5.96 -10.23 -1.49
N GLU A 37 5.47 -9.80 -2.66
CA GLU A 37 6.33 -9.43 -3.80
C GLU A 37 7.23 -8.24 -3.46
N LEU A 38 6.69 -7.22 -2.83
CA LEU A 38 7.47 -6.08 -2.36
C LEU A 38 8.52 -6.52 -1.34
N SER A 39 8.12 -7.34 -0.36
CA SER A 39 9.01 -7.87 0.66
C SER A 39 10.17 -8.65 0.03
N ARG A 40 9.88 -9.47 -0.97
CA ARG A 40 10.88 -10.24 -1.69
C ARG A 40 11.97 -9.34 -2.28
N LEU A 41 11.60 -8.27 -2.96
CA LEU A 41 12.57 -7.34 -3.54
C LEU A 41 13.35 -6.58 -2.47
N MET A 42 12.68 -6.15 -1.40
CA MET A 42 13.32 -5.39 -0.32
C MET A 42 14.38 -6.22 0.41
N VAL A 43 14.06 -7.47 0.76
CA VAL A 43 15.03 -8.33 1.48
C VAL A 43 16.22 -8.72 0.60
N ARG A 44 16.02 -8.81 -0.71
CA ARG A 44 17.09 -9.13 -1.63
C ARG A 44 17.97 -7.94 -1.98
N LYS A 45 17.38 -6.75 -2.05
CA LYS A 45 18.14 -5.53 -2.35
C LYS A 45 18.92 -5.03 -1.14
N TYR A 46 18.34 -5.10 0.05
CA TYR A 46 18.89 -4.49 1.26
C TYR A 46 19.32 -5.51 2.32
N GLY A 47 18.95 -6.78 2.17
CA GLY A 47 19.32 -7.85 3.09
C GLY A 47 20.45 -8.73 2.54
N GLU A 48 20.61 -9.89 3.13
CA GLU A 48 21.69 -10.81 2.80
C GLU A 48 21.35 -11.81 1.70
N GLN A 49 20.09 -11.89 1.29
CA GLN A 49 19.68 -12.78 0.19
C GLN A 49 20.00 -12.14 -1.16
N SER A 50 20.51 -12.96 -2.07
CA SER A 50 20.84 -12.52 -3.42
C SER A 50 19.61 -12.46 -4.31
N PHE A 51 19.61 -11.51 -5.27
CA PHE A 51 18.60 -11.49 -6.32
C PHE A 51 18.68 -12.76 -7.16
N LYS A 52 17.53 -13.30 -7.51
CA LYS A 52 17.40 -14.26 -8.60
C LYS A 52 17.38 -13.52 -9.94
N GLU A 53 17.68 -14.22 -11.02
CA GLU A 53 17.64 -13.62 -12.35
C GLU A 53 16.28 -12.97 -12.65
N SER A 54 15.19 -13.62 -12.22
CA SER A 54 13.83 -13.10 -12.41
C SER A 54 13.56 -11.79 -11.62
N ASP A 55 14.32 -11.50 -10.57
CA ASP A 55 14.12 -10.31 -9.74
C ASP A 55 14.80 -9.07 -10.32
N LYS A 56 15.82 -9.24 -11.17
CA LYS A 56 16.64 -8.14 -11.68
C LYS A 56 15.88 -7.12 -12.53
N ARG A 57 14.76 -7.53 -13.13
CA ARG A 57 13.92 -6.68 -13.98
C ARG A 57 12.76 -6.03 -13.23
N LYS A 58 12.58 -6.37 -11.97
CA LYS A 58 11.49 -5.85 -11.14
C LYS A 58 11.95 -4.62 -10.38
N GLU A 59 11.08 -3.65 -10.29
CA GLU A 59 11.35 -2.41 -9.58
C GLU A 59 10.50 -2.29 -8.32
N ILE A 60 11.10 -1.80 -7.24
CA ILE A 60 10.42 -1.60 -5.97
C ILE A 60 9.24 -0.65 -6.14
N SER A 61 9.39 0.39 -6.97
CA SER A 61 8.30 1.34 -7.23
C SER A 61 7.06 0.67 -7.82
N ASP A 62 7.24 -0.27 -8.73
CA ASP A 62 6.11 -1.00 -9.31
C ASP A 62 5.41 -1.86 -8.26
N GLU A 63 6.19 -2.53 -7.42
CA GLU A 63 5.61 -3.36 -6.36
C GLU A 63 4.89 -2.52 -5.30
N MET A 64 5.42 -1.35 -4.98
CA MET A 64 4.73 -0.41 -4.09
C MET A 64 3.43 0.08 -4.71
N ALA A 65 3.44 0.37 -6.00
CA ALA A 65 2.23 0.79 -6.73
C ALA A 65 1.17 -0.32 -6.73
N ASP A 66 1.58 -1.58 -6.91
CA ASP A 66 0.67 -2.72 -6.87
C ASP A 66 0.02 -2.88 -5.49
N VAL A 67 0.79 -2.72 -4.41
CA VAL A 67 0.26 -2.73 -3.05
C VAL A 67 -0.77 -1.62 -2.86
N LEU A 68 -0.42 -0.41 -3.28
CA LEU A 68 -1.32 0.75 -3.16
C LEU A 68 -2.60 0.56 -3.97
N TRP A 69 -2.49 0.01 -5.18
CA TRP A 69 -3.63 -0.27 -6.05
C TRP A 69 -4.66 -1.16 -5.34
N VAL A 70 -4.22 -2.27 -4.77
CA VAL A 70 -5.13 -3.21 -4.11
C VAL A 70 -5.71 -2.61 -2.84
N LEU A 71 -4.93 -1.85 -2.09
CA LEU A 71 -5.42 -1.14 -0.92
C LEU A 71 -6.52 -0.14 -1.30
N ILE A 72 -6.33 0.58 -2.41
CA ILE A 72 -7.35 1.50 -2.94
C ILE A 72 -8.61 0.73 -3.32
N CYS A 73 -8.48 -0.43 -3.97
CA CYS A 73 -9.63 -1.28 -4.29
C CYS A 73 -10.43 -1.63 -3.03
N LEU A 74 -9.75 -2.07 -1.98
CA LEU A 74 -10.39 -2.39 -0.71
C LEU A 74 -11.06 -1.18 -0.08
N ALA A 75 -10.42 -0.02 -0.12
CA ALA A 75 -11.01 1.22 0.39
C ALA A 75 -12.30 1.56 -0.36
N ASN A 76 -12.28 1.49 -1.69
CA ASN A 76 -13.45 1.76 -2.51
C ASN A 76 -14.58 0.78 -2.21
N GLN A 77 -14.27 -0.50 -2.06
CA GLN A 77 -15.27 -1.54 -1.79
C GLN A 77 -15.92 -1.40 -0.42
N THR A 78 -15.20 -0.87 0.55
CA THR A 78 -15.67 -0.74 1.94
C THR A 78 -16.15 0.67 2.28
N GLY A 79 -16.18 1.57 1.30
CA GLY A 79 -16.65 2.94 1.50
C GLY A 79 -15.70 3.82 2.31
N VAL A 80 -14.41 3.49 2.31
CA VAL A 80 -13.40 4.25 3.04
C VAL A 80 -12.80 5.34 2.15
N ASP A 81 -12.86 6.59 2.64
CA ASP A 81 -12.12 7.72 2.06
C ASP A 81 -10.71 7.73 2.68
N LEU A 82 -9.70 7.38 1.89
CA LEU A 82 -8.33 7.26 2.38
C LEU A 82 -7.72 8.60 2.76
N THR A 83 -8.14 9.70 2.13
CA THR A 83 -7.69 11.04 2.52
C THR A 83 -8.13 11.34 3.96
N GLU A 84 -9.41 11.14 4.25
CA GLU A 84 -9.95 11.34 5.59
C GLU A 84 -9.32 10.38 6.60
N ALA A 85 -9.20 9.11 6.23
CA ALA A 85 -8.60 8.09 7.10
C ALA A 85 -7.16 8.46 7.45
N LEU A 86 -6.37 8.93 6.48
CA LEU A 86 -4.99 9.31 6.71
C LEU A 86 -4.89 10.58 7.56
N GLN A 87 -5.77 11.56 7.35
CA GLN A 87 -5.82 12.76 8.18
C GLN A 87 -6.09 12.41 9.65
N LYS A 88 -7.07 11.54 9.90
CA LYS A 88 -7.35 11.05 11.25
C LYS A 88 -6.18 10.29 11.86
N ASN A 89 -5.46 9.54 11.04
CA ASN A 89 -4.28 8.81 11.46
C ASN A 89 -3.16 9.76 11.88
N PHE A 90 -2.95 10.86 11.16
CA PHE A 90 -1.99 11.91 11.53
C PHE A 90 -2.35 12.55 12.87
N GLU A 91 -3.62 12.90 13.08
CA GLU A 91 -4.09 13.47 14.33
C GLU A 91 -3.82 12.52 15.50
N LYS A 92 -4.16 11.25 15.32
CA LYS A 92 -3.93 10.21 16.33
C LYS A 92 -2.44 10.09 16.66
N LYS A 93 -1.57 10.09 15.68
CA LYS A 93 -0.13 9.99 15.88
C LYS A 93 0.44 11.23 16.57
N ASN A 94 -0.06 12.41 16.21
CA ASN A 94 0.36 13.65 16.86
C ASN A 94 -0.02 13.69 18.34
N ILE A 95 -1.19 13.18 18.70
CA ILE A 95 -1.66 13.18 20.09
C ILE A 95 -1.02 12.05 20.89
N ARG A 96 -1.02 10.83 20.35
CA ARG A 96 -0.65 9.62 21.11
C ARG A 96 0.84 9.29 21.03
N ASP A 97 1.45 9.45 19.87
CA ASP A 97 2.78 8.89 19.58
C ASP A 97 3.88 9.95 19.51
N LYS A 98 3.54 11.24 19.44
CA LYS A 98 4.50 12.31 19.26
C LYS A 98 5.60 12.31 20.33
N ASP A 99 5.22 12.35 21.60
CA ASP A 99 6.18 12.40 22.70
C ASP A 99 7.01 11.12 22.79
N ARG A 100 6.37 9.99 22.53
CA ARG A 100 7.05 8.69 22.52
C ARG A 100 8.18 8.65 21.50
N HIS A 101 7.96 9.17 20.29
CA HIS A 101 8.97 9.22 19.25
C HIS A 101 10.05 10.26 19.57
N GLN A 102 9.66 11.46 20.01
CA GLN A 102 10.61 12.51 20.35
C GLN A 102 11.53 12.15 21.50
N GLN A 103 11.04 11.34 22.45
CA GLN A 103 11.82 10.90 23.62
C GLN A 103 12.55 9.59 23.40
N ASN A 104 12.39 8.96 22.24
CA ASN A 104 13.03 7.70 21.96
C ASN A 104 14.51 7.90 21.61
N GLU A 105 15.40 7.49 22.51
CA GLU A 105 16.85 7.62 22.31
C GLU A 105 17.36 6.90 21.06
N LYS A 106 16.70 5.80 20.67
CA LYS A 106 17.09 5.04 19.47
C LYS A 106 16.88 5.80 18.17
N LEU A 107 16.07 6.87 18.18
CA LEU A 107 15.78 7.69 17.00
C LEU A 107 16.65 8.95 16.92
N LYS A 108 17.52 9.18 17.89
CA LYS A 108 18.38 10.38 17.95
C LYS A 108 19.78 10.15 17.39
#